data_b8f3766d2366390c5f55f38c59799105
#
_entry.id   b8f3766d2366390c5f55f38c59799105
#
_cell.length_a   1.000
_cell.length_b   1.000
_cell.length_c   1.000
_cell.angle_alpha   90.00
_cell.angle_beta   90.00
_cell.angle_gamma   90.00
#
_symmetry.space_group_name_H-M   'P 1'
#
loop_
_entity.id
_entity.type
_entity.pdbx_description
1 polymer ?
#
loop_
_entity_poly.entity_id
_entity_poly.type
_entity_poly.pdbx_seq_one_letter_code
_entity_poly.pdbx_strand_id
1 'polypeptide(L)'
;MKKILAIVLALTMLLGCTGLAESTVSVYTQKLLDAVPSLTKSESLYFEDGLSITGMGVHFNSYPTEFDGCFYFPAIEQKTGAHIAIDWRVEDNYGTQVATTLASGELPDIIQAGDYGISALVSEGAILPIDDYLHLIPNIVAAVGEDRMADWRSADGHIYTIPTIVNVPGSQTVQVRKDWLDALGLALPETWEDWMEVWRAITANDCNGNGDPTDEIPLALEQGSSGERSMASLLNAFGIKASSDCQFCVLEDGTYTMVYEHPRYREFLETVQAMYAEGLIDQQFATRTQSELFTIMDTNLCGTTMTWAERAKLSTYANADAGDEDALWQSVAPITGPYGDQMTQERAAVTGLWCISYTAEDKIEDILKVFNWCFSEEGINLYNYGIEGVSYDWVDGKPVMYPEVVANGFVDYRAMGMQYEPFGGAWQTEAFMQGLFAGVAIEDLDPGAASFYEGLAVVNTGKFYAMPQTLATDEYTEYRAELITTGVCVLRDQCVAGQISVDEFFEKYEGLKAQGLQEVIDAGTAAYAKLVGG
;
A
#
# COMPACT_ATOMS: atom_id res chain seq x y z
N MET A 1 -29.67 40.22 29.79
CA MET A 1 -29.91 38.80 30.10
C MET A 1 -29.91 37.88 28.90
N LYS A 2 -30.58 38.18 27.77
CA LYS A 2 -30.58 37.30 26.57
C LYS A 2 -29.23 37.12 25.87
N LYS A 3 -28.31 38.11 25.93
CA LYS A 3 -26.97 38.01 25.34
C LYS A 3 -25.97 37.20 26.19
N ILE A 4 -26.17 37.17 27.51
CA ILE A 4 -25.34 36.39 28.42
C ILE A 4 -25.71 34.91 28.38
N LEU A 5 -26.98 34.59 28.15
CA LEU A 5 -27.46 33.22 27.98
C LEU A 5 -26.96 32.57 26.66
N ALA A 6 -26.82 33.37 25.59
CA ALA A 6 -26.27 32.87 24.31
C ALA A 6 -24.76 32.59 24.37
N ILE A 7 -24.01 33.34 25.19
CA ILE A 7 -22.57 33.12 25.38
C ILE A 7 -22.32 31.89 26.27
N VAL A 8 -23.16 31.66 27.26
CA VAL A 8 -23.06 30.46 28.12
C VAL A 8 -23.47 29.18 27.35
N LEU A 9 -24.47 29.25 26.47
CA LEU A 9 -24.81 28.10 25.60
C LEU A 9 -23.73 27.83 24.52
N ALA A 10 -23.06 28.86 24.00
CA ALA A 10 -21.97 28.69 23.06
C ALA A 10 -20.70 28.13 23.73
N LEU A 11 -20.43 28.50 24.99
CA LEU A 11 -19.31 27.91 25.74
C LEU A 11 -19.59 26.47 26.20
N THR A 12 -20.84 26.11 26.46
CA THR A 12 -21.19 24.72 26.79
C THR A 12 -21.22 23.81 25.57
N MET A 13 -21.44 24.32 24.36
CA MET A 13 -21.26 23.56 23.13
C MET A 13 -19.79 23.42 22.68
N LEU A 14 -18.91 24.35 23.07
CA LEU A 14 -17.47 24.20 22.82
C LEU A 14 -16.76 23.29 23.84
N LEU A 15 -17.37 23.00 24.99
CA LEU A 15 -16.86 22.06 25.99
C LEU A 15 -17.42 20.65 25.82
N GLY A 16 -18.31 20.43 24.86
CA GLY A 16 -18.92 19.12 24.55
C GLY A 16 -18.26 18.38 23.39
N CYS A 17 -17.28 18.96 22.68
CA CYS A 17 -16.61 18.37 21.53
C CYS A 17 -15.10 18.12 21.75
N THR A 18 -14.65 18.04 22.99
CA THR A 18 -13.36 17.45 23.33
C THR A 18 -13.59 16.08 23.99
N GLY A 19 -14.38 15.24 23.38
CA GLY A 19 -14.17 13.82 23.44
C GLY A 19 -12.94 13.57 22.56
N LEU A 20 -11.76 13.75 23.14
CA LEU A 20 -10.60 12.96 22.75
C LEU A 20 -11.13 11.51 22.86
N ALA A 21 -11.33 10.85 21.71
CA ALA A 21 -11.39 9.42 21.70
C ALA A 21 -10.09 8.99 22.39
N GLU A 22 -10.17 8.58 23.65
CA GLU A 22 -9.12 7.78 24.23
C GLU A 22 -8.98 6.61 23.26
N SER A 23 -7.88 6.54 22.51
CA SER A 23 -7.57 5.35 21.75
C SER A 23 -7.41 4.26 22.80
N THR A 24 -8.43 3.48 22.95
CA THR A 24 -8.39 2.32 23.82
C THR A 24 -7.46 1.33 23.13
N VAL A 25 -6.24 1.20 23.63
CA VAL A 25 -5.37 0.07 23.32
C VAL A 25 -6.23 -1.19 23.40
N SER A 26 -6.26 -2.00 22.35
CA SER A 26 -7.12 -3.18 22.36
C SER A 26 -6.79 -4.07 23.57
N VAL A 27 -7.75 -4.81 24.07
CA VAL A 27 -7.56 -5.71 25.22
C VAL A 27 -6.41 -6.70 24.94
N TYR A 28 -6.22 -7.09 23.68
CA TYR A 28 -5.13 -7.99 23.28
C TYR A 28 -3.79 -7.30 23.22
N THR A 29 -3.72 -6.10 22.66
CA THR A 29 -2.49 -5.29 22.68
C THR A 29 -2.01 -5.08 24.12
N GLN A 30 -2.92 -4.80 25.05
CA GLN A 30 -2.57 -4.66 26.45
C GLN A 30 -2.04 -5.97 27.06
N LYS A 31 -2.68 -7.13 26.76
CA LYS A 31 -2.18 -8.43 27.22
C LYS A 31 -0.77 -8.72 26.69
N LEU A 32 -0.48 -8.39 25.44
CA LEU A 32 0.82 -8.55 24.83
C LEU A 32 1.85 -7.64 25.52
N LEU A 33 1.52 -6.35 25.71
CA LEU A 33 2.38 -5.40 26.43
C LEU A 33 2.68 -5.86 27.87
N ASP A 34 1.68 -6.37 28.57
CA ASP A 34 1.83 -6.90 29.94
C ASP A 34 2.72 -8.16 29.96
N ALA A 35 2.76 -8.91 28.87
CA ALA A 35 3.58 -10.12 28.75
C ALA A 35 5.03 -9.84 28.31
N VAL A 36 5.30 -8.70 27.65
CA VAL A 36 6.67 -8.35 27.18
C VAL A 36 7.74 -8.52 28.26
N PRO A 37 7.57 -8.05 29.53
CA PRO A 37 8.60 -8.20 30.54
C PRO A 37 8.93 -9.65 30.91
N SER A 38 8.07 -10.62 30.55
CA SER A 38 8.31 -12.05 30.78
C SER A 38 9.11 -12.73 29.68
N LEU A 39 9.31 -12.06 28.54
CA LEU A 39 10.09 -12.60 27.43
C LEU A 39 11.56 -12.79 27.85
N THR A 40 12.10 -13.95 27.50
CA THR A 40 13.51 -14.26 27.71
C THR A 40 14.37 -13.58 26.66
N LYS A 41 15.59 -13.19 27.03
CA LYS A 41 16.59 -12.70 26.07
C LYS A 41 16.79 -13.69 24.95
N SER A 42 17.02 -13.19 23.74
CA SER A 42 17.39 -14.04 22.62
C SER A 42 18.78 -14.63 22.82
N GLU A 43 18.93 -15.90 22.47
CA GLU A 43 20.25 -16.57 22.51
C GLU A 43 21.12 -16.19 21.31
N SER A 44 20.50 -15.70 20.23
CA SER A 44 21.19 -15.39 18.97
C SER A 44 21.71 -13.95 18.88
N LEU A 45 21.06 -13.01 19.58
CA LEU A 45 21.44 -11.59 19.60
C LEU A 45 20.99 -10.92 20.88
N TYR A 46 21.93 -10.33 21.63
CA TYR A 46 21.61 -9.46 22.74
C TYR A 46 22.71 -8.41 22.98
N PHE A 47 22.32 -7.15 23.08
CA PHE A 47 23.20 -6.03 23.39
C PHE A 47 23.18 -5.76 24.90
N GLU A 48 24.19 -6.20 25.64
CA GLU A 48 24.24 -6.06 27.11
C GLU A 48 24.34 -4.62 27.57
N ASP A 49 25.00 -3.76 26.79
CA ASP A 49 25.12 -2.32 27.06
C ASP A 49 23.94 -1.51 26.49
N GLY A 50 22.99 -2.20 25.84
CA GLY A 50 21.90 -1.60 25.09
C GLY A 50 22.33 -1.00 23.75
N LEU A 51 21.40 -0.97 22.80
CA LEU A 51 21.55 -0.28 21.50
C LEU A 51 20.35 0.65 21.34
N SER A 52 20.60 1.91 20.96
CA SER A 52 19.50 2.84 20.61
C SER A 52 19.53 3.13 19.13
N ILE A 53 18.39 2.89 18.47
CA ILE A 53 18.15 3.15 17.03
C ILE A 53 17.04 4.17 16.92
N THR A 54 17.34 5.31 16.30
CA THR A 54 16.34 6.32 15.94
C THR A 54 15.95 6.17 14.47
N GLY A 55 14.70 6.42 14.14
CA GLY A 55 14.23 6.31 12.75
C GLY A 55 13.18 7.34 12.38
N MET A 56 13.00 7.52 11.08
CA MET A 56 11.89 8.26 10.49
C MET A 56 11.18 7.38 9.48
N GLY A 57 9.88 7.14 9.69
CA GLY A 57 9.09 6.22 8.88
C GLY A 57 7.76 6.81 8.44
N VAL A 58 7.16 6.17 7.44
CA VAL A 58 5.84 6.55 6.92
C VAL A 58 4.75 6.02 7.84
N HIS A 59 3.85 6.90 8.25
CA HIS A 59 2.58 6.55 8.87
C HIS A 59 1.50 6.54 7.80
N PHE A 60 0.97 5.36 7.50
CA PHE A 60 -0.14 5.24 6.57
C PHE A 60 -1.45 5.67 7.25
N ASN A 61 -2.24 6.52 6.57
CA ASN A 61 -3.47 7.10 7.12
C ASN A 61 -4.54 6.07 7.53
N SER A 62 -4.41 4.83 7.07
CA SER A 62 -5.29 3.71 7.46
C SER A 62 -4.92 3.09 8.82
N TYR A 63 -3.88 3.58 9.49
CA TYR A 63 -3.42 3.03 10.77
C TYR A 63 -3.86 3.89 11.95
N PRO A 64 -4.04 3.30 13.14
CA PRO A 64 -4.26 4.09 14.35
C PRO A 64 -3.14 5.11 14.57
N THR A 65 -3.50 6.33 14.93
CA THR A 65 -2.54 7.43 15.12
C THR A 65 -1.65 7.30 16.36
N GLU A 66 -1.92 6.32 17.22
CA GLU A 66 -1.20 6.12 18.48
C GLU A 66 -0.43 4.81 18.47
N PHE A 67 0.87 4.91 18.20
CA PHE A 67 1.80 3.79 18.19
C PHE A 67 2.32 3.41 19.58
N ASP A 68 2.07 4.22 20.60
CA ASP A 68 2.53 3.98 21.97
C ASP A 68 2.01 2.66 22.56
N GLY A 69 0.94 2.09 21.99
CA GLY A 69 0.40 0.79 22.34
C GLY A 69 1.03 -0.41 21.62
N CYS A 70 1.95 -0.19 20.69
CA CYS A 70 2.57 -1.29 19.91
C CYS A 70 3.47 -2.15 20.82
N PHE A 71 3.21 -3.46 20.87
CA PHE A 71 4.01 -4.38 21.68
C PHE A 71 5.33 -4.79 21.01
N TYR A 72 5.43 -4.69 19.69
CA TYR A 72 6.52 -5.30 18.91
C TYR A 72 7.88 -4.66 19.21
N PHE A 73 7.98 -3.33 19.22
CA PHE A 73 9.24 -2.66 19.55
C PHE A 73 9.69 -2.90 21.00
N PRO A 74 8.82 -2.78 22.01
CA PRO A 74 9.16 -3.21 23.39
C PRO A 74 9.58 -4.68 23.48
N ALA A 75 8.97 -5.56 22.68
CA ALA A 75 9.34 -6.97 22.64
C ALA A 75 10.72 -7.19 22.00
N ILE A 76 11.05 -6.48 20.92
CA ILE A 76 12.40 -6.47 20.33
C ILE A 76 13.43 -6.02 21.38
N GLU A 77 13.16 -4.92 22.09
CA GLU A 77 14.06 -4.41 23.13
C GLU A 77 14.26 -5.43 24.24
N GLN A 78 13.19 -6.05 24.73
CA GLN A 78 13.29 -7.10 25.75
C GLN A 78 14.10 -8.30 25.28
N LYS A 79 13.94 -8.69 24.02
CA LYS A 79 14.60 -9.83 23.41
C LYS A 79 16.07 -9.58 23.06
N THR A 80 16.39 -8.40 22.55
CA THR A 80 17.68 -8.10 21.92
C THR A 80 18.49 -7.04 22.64
N GLY A 81 17.89 -6.25 23.52
CA GLY A 81 18.52 -5.07 24.12
C GLY A 81 18.57 -3.85 23.17
N ALA A 82 17.92 -3.91 22.00
CA ALA A 82 17.87 -2.82 21.04
C ALA A 82 16.58 -2.01 21.21
N HIS A 83 16.72 -0.78 21.69
CA HIS A 83 15.63 0.19 21.78
C HIS A 83 15.43 0.88 20.43
N ILE A 84 14.23 0.81 19.87
CA ILE A 84 13.89 1.38 18.56
C ILE A 84 12.86 2.49 18.77
N ALA A 85 13.19 3.69 18.32
CA ALA A 85 12.31 4.87 18.40
C ALA A 85 12.13 5.46 16.98
N ILE A 86 10.93 5.31 16.42
CA ILE A 86 10.61 5.80 15.08
C ILE A 86 9.72 7.04 15.17
N ASP A 87 10.13 8.11 14.51
CA ASP A 87 9.31 9.29 14.26
C ASP A 87 8.42 9.00 13.03
N TRP A 88 7.18 8.64 13.29
CA TRP A 88 6.22 8.31 12.25
C TRP A 88 5.60 9.57 11.66
N ARG A 89 5.66 9.69 10.34
CA ARG A 89 5.18 10.84 9.59
C ARG A 89 4.06 10.46 8.65
N VAL A 90 3.07 11.35 8.51
CA VAL A 90 1.91 11.13 7.65
C VAL A 90 2.32 10.97 6.19
N GLU A 91 1.77 9.96 5.52
CA GLU A 91 2.09 9.58 4.14
C GLU A 91 1.96 10.73 3.14
N ASP A 92 0.85 11.50 3.20
CA ASP A 92 0.52 12.55 2.23
C ASP A 92 1.60 13.64 2.04
N ASN A 93 2.51 13.79 3.00
CA ASN A 93 3.56 14.80 2.98
C ASN A 93 4.96 14.23 3.24
N TYR A 94 5.10 12.92 3.23
CA TYR A 94 6.32 12.27 3.69
C TYR A 94 7.55 12.73 2.93
N GLY A 95 7.53 12.77 1.61
CA GLY A 95 8.66 13.22 0.79
C GLY A 95 9.10 14.65 1.10
N THR A 96 8.15 15.57 1.35
CA THR A 96 8.47 16.95 1.78
C THR A 96 9.12 16.98 3.16
N GLN A 97 8.69 16.09 4.06
CA GLN A 97 9.26 15.99 5.40
C GLN A 97 10.67 15.38 5.36
N VAL A 98 10.92 14.38 4.50
CA VAL A 98 12.26 13.84 4.23
C VAL A 98 13.18 14.97 3.73
N ALA A 99 12.77 15.73 2.72
CA ALA A 99 13.55 16.86 2.20
C ALA A 99 13.88 17.88 3.29
N THR A 100 12.93 18.18 4.19
CA THR A 100 13.15 19.10 5.30
C THR A 100 14.15 18.54 6.31
N THR A 101 14.07 17.25 6.61
CA THR A 101 15.00 16.57 7.52
C THR A 101 16.41 16.54 6.96
N LEU A 102 16.57 16.26 5.66
CA LEU A 102 17.85 16.33 4.94
C LEU A 102 18.45 17.73 5.01
N ALA A 103 17.64 18.75 4.74
CA ALA A 103 18.08 20.15 4.79
C ALA A 103 18.51 20.61 6.20
N SER A 104 18.00 20.00 7.26
CA SER A 104 18.41 20.30 8.64
C SER A 104 19.78 19.71 8.99
N GLY A 105 20.21 18.65 8.28
CA GLY A 105 21.43 17.89 8.58
C GLY A 105 21.31 16.98 9.81
N GLU A 106 20.15 16.94 10.45
CA GLU A 106 19.88 16.10 11.63
C GLU A 106 19.09 14.84 11.21
N LEU A 107 19.79 13.87 10.62
CA LEU A 107 19.19 12.61 10.19
C LEU A 107 19.10 11.61 11.36
N PRO A 108 17.99 10.83 11.47
CA PRO A 108 17.95 9.68 12.35
C PRO A 108 18.87 8.55 11.84
N ASP A 109 19.10 7.52 12.65
CA ASP A 109 19.94 6.38 12.27
C ASP A 109 19.40 5.63 11.04
N ILE A 110 18.09 5.48 10.95
CA ILE A 110 17.42 4.83 9.81
C ILE A 110 16.29 5.70 9.25
N ILE A 111 16.07 5.60 7.93
CA ILE A 111 15.03 6.36 7.25
C ILE A 111 14.34 5.50 6.19
N GLN A 112 13.02 5.58 6.11
CA GLN A 112 12.29 5.04 4.96
C GLN A 112 12.40 6.00 3.79
N ALA A 113 12.71 5.48 2.60
CA ALA A 113 12.80 6.32 1.40
C ALA A 113 11.44 6.90 1.00
N GLY A 114 10.36 6.12 1.14
CA GLY A 114 9.00 6.54 0.78
C GLY A 114 8.92 7.07 -0.65
N ASP A 115 8.09 8.07 -0.84
CA ASP A 115 7.90 8.79 -2.12
C ASP A 115 9.05 9.77 -2.45
N TYR A 116 9.94 10.07 -1.50
CA TYR A 116 11.17 10.82 -1.79
C TYR A 116 12.10 10.06 -2.72
N GLY A 117 12.18 8.76 -2.52
CA GLY A 117 12.89 7.82 -3.37
C GLY A 117 14.35 7.58 -3.00
N ILE A 118 14.77 6.33 -3.17
CA ILE A 118 16.14 5.87 -2.85
C ILE A 118 17.18 6.61 -3.69
N SER A 119 16.92 6.80 -4.99
CA SER A 119 17.87 7.47 -5.90
C SER A 119 18.17 8.91 -5.47
N ALA A 120 17.18 9.64 -4.94
CA ALA A 120 17.38 10.98 -4.40
C ALA A 120 18.26 10.94 -3.15
N LEU A 121 17.97 10.03 -2.20
CA LEU A 121 18.78 9.87 -0.98
C LEU A 121 20.23 9.50 -1.31
N VAL A 122 20.45 8.64 -2.30
CA VAL A 122 21.80 8.27 -2.78
C VAL A 122 22.51 9.47 -3.38
N SER A 123 21.85 10.22 -4.27
CA SER A 123 22.48 11.39 -4.94
C SER A 123 22.86 12.50 -3.97
N GLU A 124 22.15 12.62 -2.83
CA GLU A 124 22.46 13.57 -1.77
C GLU A 124 23.51 13.04 -0.76
N GLY A 125 23.96 11.78 -0.93
CA GLY A 125 24.88 11.14 0.01
C GLY A 125 24.29 10.93 1.41
N ALA A 126 22.96 10.84 1.51
CA ALA A 126 22.24 10.79 2.77
C ALA A 126 22.27 9.40 3.43
N ILE A 127 22.49 8.34 2.65
CA ILE A 127 22.41 6.95 3.08
C ILE A 127 23.66 6.15 2.71
N LEU A 128 23.91 5.10 3.48
CA LEU A 128 25.09 4.26 3.36
C LEU A 128 24.83 3.02 2.50
N PRO A 129 25.79 2.58 1.66
CA PRO A 129 25.71 1.28 1.00
C PRO A 129 25.91 0.15 2.02
N ILE A 130 25.21 -0.97 1.80
CA ILE A 130 25.27 -2.14 2.71
C ILE A 130 25.99 -3.34 2.10
N ASP A 131 26.57 -3.23 0.91
CA ASP A 131 27.23 -4.34 0.18
C ASP A 131 28.26 -5.08 1.04
N ASP A 132 29.14 -4.35 1.71
CA ASP A 132 30.21 -4.92 2.52
C ASP A 132 29.69 -5.64 3.78
N TYR A 133 28.43 -5.41 4.14
CA TYR A 133 27.77 -5.89 5.35
C TYR A 133 26.75 -7.01 5.10
N LEU A 134 26.56 -7.46 3.86
CA LEU A 134 25.56 -8.52 3.54
C LEU A 134 25.80 -9.81 4.33
N HIS A 135 27.04 -10.08 4.71
CA HIS A 135 27.41 -11.22 5.56
C HIS A 135 26.82 -11.15 6.99
N LEU A 136 26.35 -9.98 7.44
CA LEU A 136 25.70 -9.77 8.75
C LEU A 136 24.18 -10.00 8.70
N ILE A 137 23.61 -10.12 7.49
CA ILE A 137 22.16 -10.30 7.28
C ILE A 137 21.81 -11.61 6.55
N PRO A 138 22.38 -12.76 6.98
CA PRO A 138 22.16 -14.03 6.28
C PRO A 138 20.70 -14.48 6.25
N ASN A 139 19.90 -14.16 7.27
CA ASN A 139 18.47 -14.50 7.29
C ASN A 139 17.70 -13.71 6.23
N ILE A 140 18.01 -12.43 6.07
CA ILE A 140 17.41 -11.58 5.03
C ILE A 140 17.82 -12.09 3.65
N VAL A 141 19.14 -12.34 3.42
CA VAL A 141 19.64 -12.86 2.15
C VAL A 141 19.01 -14.20 1.80
N ALA A 142 18.87 -15.11 2.77
CA ALA A 142 18.24 -16.41 2.57
C ALA A 142 16.74 -16.28 2.22
N ALA A 143 16.06 -15.31 2.83
CA ALA A 143 14.64 -15.08 2.61
C ALA A 143 14.37 -14.38 1.26
N VAL A 144 15.20 -13.42 0.87
CA VAL A 144 15.10 -12.69 -0.40
C VAL A 144 15.57 -13.53 -1.59
N GLY A 145 16.65 -14.28 -1.39
CA GLY A 145 17.39 -14.99 -2.44
C GLY A 145 18.55 -14.17 -2.99
N GLU A 146 19.71 -14.82 -3.16
CA GLU A 146 20.95 -14.15 -3.61
C GLU A 146 20.78 -13.45 -4.97
N ASP A 147 20.08 -14.08 -5.91
CA ASP A 147 19.85 -13.52 -7.24
C ASP A 147 18.99 -12.24 -7.16
N ARG A 148 17.99 -12.23 -6.27
CA ARG A 148 17.10 -11.06 -6.08
C ARG A 148 17.77 -9.93 -5.31
N MET A 149 18.78 -10.20 -4.49
CA MET A 149 19.56 -9.14 -3.87
C MET A 149 20.25 -8.24 -4.92
N ALA A 150 20.59 -8.79 -6.08
CA ALA A 150 21.16 -8.03 -7.18
C ALA A 150 20.18 -7.00 -7.78
N ASP A 151 18.87 -7.27 -7.74
CA ASP A 151 17.83 -6.38 -8.28
C ASP A 151 17.70 -5.06 -7.46
N TRP A 152 18.27 -5.04 -6.26
CA TRP A 152 18.25 -3.88 -5.34
C TRP A 152 19.44 -2.93 -5.53
N ARG A 153 20.25 -3.16 -6.55
CA ARG A 153 21.37 -2.26 -6.84
C ARG A 153 20.88 -0.97 -7.47
N SER A 154 21.32 0.14 -6.88
CA SER A 154 21.16 1.46 -7.45
C SER A 154 22.00 1.63 -8.73
N ALA A 155 21.83 2.72 -9.43
CA ALA A 155 22.54 2.99 -10.70
C ALA A 155 24.08 2.98 -10.57
N ASP A 156 24.61 3.28 -9.39
CA ASP A 156 26.04 3.21 -9.06
C ASP A 156 26.56 1.79 -8.75
N GLY A 157 25.66 0.79 -8.74
CA GLY A 157 25.96 -0.62 -8.51
C GLY A 157 25.92 -1.06 -7.04
N HIS A 158 25.54 -0.18 -6.11
CA HIS A 158 25.46 -0.49 -4.68
C HIS A 158 24.04 -0.73 -4.18
N ILE A 159 23.90 -1.51 -3.10
CA ILE A 159 22.65 -1.76 -2.38
C ILE A 159 22.60 -0.81 -1.19
N TYR A 160 21.55 -0.01 -1.09
CA TYR A 160 21.34 0.99 -0.03
C TYR A 160 20.18 0.67 0.89
N THR A 161 19.29 -0.23 0.48
CA THR A 161 18.10 -0.56 1.25
C THR A 161 18.21 -1.92 1.88
N ILE A 162 17.58 -2.07 3.03
CA ILE A 162 17.38 -3.37 3.66
C ILE A 162 16.12 -3.96 3.02
N PRO A 163 16.24 -5.03 2.21
CA PRO A 163 15.08 -5.64 1.57
C PRO A 163 14.13 -6.23 2.60
N THR A 164 12.84 -6.00 2.44
CA THR A 164 11.78 -6.67 3.17
C THR A 164 11.03 -7.60 2.25
N ILE A 165 10.42 -8.65 2.80
CA ILE A 165 9.74 -9.65 1.98
C ILE A 165 8.26 -9.32 1.93
N VAL A 166 7.73 -9.31 0.72
CA VAL A 166 6.30 -9.33 0.45
C VAL A 166 6.02 -10.62 -0.33
N ASN A 167 5.44 -11.62 0.31
CA ASN A 167 5.32 -12.94 -0.28
C ASN A 167 4.00 -13.23 -1.01
N VAL A 168 3.11 -12.24 -1.14
CA VAL A 168 1.84 -12.44 -1.85
C VAL A 168 1.87 -11.67 -3.16
N PRO A 169 1.79 -12.37 -4.31
CA PRO A 169 1.54 -11.71 -5.58
C PRO A 169 0.18 -11.00 -5.47
N GLY A 170 0.14 -9.70 -5.68
CA GLY A 170 -1.09 -8.93 -5.73
C GLY A 170 -1.80 -8.76 -4.39
N SER A 171 -1.49 -7.70 -3.66
CA SER A 171 -2.23 -7.29 -2.47
C SER A 171 -3.37 -6.31 -2.79
N GLN A 172 -3.47 -5.84 -4.03
CA GLN A 172 -4.53 -4.96 -4.50
C GLN A 172 -5.59 -5.76 -5.24
N THR A 173 -6.85 -5.55 -4.86
CA THR A 173 -8.00 -6.23 -5.46
C THR A 173 -8.98 -5.21 -6.00
N VAL A 174 -9.74 -5.60 -7.00
CA VAL A 174 -10.98 -4.89 -7.34
C VAL A 174 -12.01 -5.22 -6.27
N GLN A 175 -12.69 -4.23 -5.76
CA GLN A 175 -13.63 -4.36 -4.65
C GLN A 175 -14.99 -3.77 -5.01
N VAL A 176 -16.04 -4.43 -4.56
CA VAL A 176 -17.42 -4.03 -4.82
C VAL A 176 -18.24 -4.02 -3.52
N ARG A 177 -19.23 -3.14 -3.43
CA ARG A 177 -20.30 -3.20 -2.43
C ARG A 177 -21.27 -4.31 -2.80
N LYS A 178 -21.02 -5.49 -2.24
CA LYS A 178 -21.82 -6.69 -2.51
C LYS A 178 -23.28 -6.52 -2.10
N ASP A 179 -23.52 -5.86 -0.99
CA ASP A 179 -24.86 -5.53 -0.50
C ASP A 179 -25.62 -4.60 -1.46
N TRP A 180 -24.93 -3.61 -2.09
CA TRP A 180 -25.56 -2.78 -3.13
C TRP A 180 -25.93 -3.61 -4.36
N LEU A 181 -25.04 -4.53 -4.80
CA LEU A 181 -25.35 -5.41 -5.91
C LEU A 181 -26.56 -6.30 -5.60
N ASP A 182 -26.63 -6.86 -4.38
CA ASP A 182 -27.74 -7.68 -3.95
C ASP A 182 -29.06 -6.88 -3.91
N ALA A 183 -29.04 -5.65 -3.42
CA ALA A 183 -30.20 -4.76 -3.42
C ALA A 183 -30.67 -4.41 -4.84
N LEU A 184 -29.73 -4.28 -5.79
CA LEU A 184 -30.03 -4.04 -7.20
C LEU A 184 -30.39 -5.32 -7.98
N GLY A 185 -30.25 -6.50 -7.37
CA GLY A 185 -30.48 -7.79 -8.01
C GLY A 185 -29.42 -8.17 -9.04
N LEU A 186 -28.21 -7.64 -8.90
CA LEU A 186 -27.08 -7.91 -9.78
C LEU A 186 -26.17 -9.00 -9.19
N ALA A 187 -25.58 -9.81 -10.07
CA ALA A 187 -24.51 -10.74 -9.70
C ALA A 187 -23.16 -10.00 -9.59
N LEU A 188 -22.15 -10.67 -9.01
CA LEU A 188 -20.77 -10.19 -9.11
C LEU A 188 -20.35 -10.12 -10.59
N PRO A 189 -19.72 -9.01 -11.03
CA PRO A 189 -19.37 -8.82 -12.44
C PRO A 189 -18.21 -9.73 -12.86
N GLU A 190 -18.34 -10.40 -14.02
CA GLU A 190 -17.34 -11.29 -14.59
C GLU A 190 -16.79 -10.77 -15.91
N THR A 191 -17.59 -10.02 -16.70
CA THR A 191 -17.25 -9.48 -18.01
C THR A 191 -17.18 -7.96 -18.00
N TRP A 192 -16.61 -7.38 -19.05
CA TRP A 192 -16.64 -5.92 -19.24
C TRP A 192 -18.05 -5.35 -19.26
N GLU A 193 -18.96 -6.05 -19.92
CA GLU A 193 -20.36 -5.69 -20.02
C GLU A 193 -21.04 -5.68 -18.63
N ASP A 194 -20.76 -6.69 -17.79
CA ASP A 194 -21.29 -6.75 -16.41
C ASP A 194 -20.77 -5.57 -15.58
N TRP A 195 -19.49 -5.22 -15.69
CA TRP A 195 -18.92 -4.07 -15.02
C TRP A 195 -19.60 -2.76 -15.44
N MET A 196 -19.83 -2.57 -16.73
CA MET A 196 -20.54 -1.40 -17.25
C MET A 196 -22.00 -1.36 -16.76
N GLU A 197 -22.68 -2.52 -16.62
CA GLU A 197 -24.01 -2.62 -16.03
C GLU A 197 -23.99 -2.21 -14.56
N VAL A 198 -23.06 -2.75 -13.77
CA VAL A 198 -22.91 -2.42 -12.34
C VAL A 198 -22.69 -0.93 -12.14
N TRP A 199 -21.75 -0.31 -12.83
CA TRP A 199 -21.47 1.11 -12.68
C TRP A 199 -22.67 1.98 -13.08
N ARG A 200 -23.37 1.66 -14.16
CA ARG A 200 -24.61 2.37 -14.57
C ARG A 200 -25.74 2.18 -13.57
N ALA A 201 -25.88 0.98 -13.00
CA ALA A 201 -26.91 0.71 -12.02
C ALA A 201 -26.66 1.52 -10.73
N ILE A 202 -25.41 1.60 -10.27
CA ILE A 202 -25.05 2.44 -9.11
C ILE A 202 -25.33 3.92 -9.40
N THR A 203 -24.91 4.44 -10.56
CA THR A 203 -25.18 5.85 -10.95
C THR A 203 -26.68 6.18 -10.98
N ALA A 204 -27.53 5.20 -11.24
CA ALA A 204 -28.96 5.43 -11.44
C ALA A 204 -29.82 5.24 -10.16
N ASN A 205 -29.24 4.82 -9.04
CA ASN A 205 -29.97 4.45 -7.83
C ASN A 205 -29.34 5.06 -6.57
N ASP A 206 -30.17 5.36 -5.60
CA ASP A 206 -29.76 5.71 -4.22
C ASP A 206 -29.38 4.40 -3.50
N CYS A 207 -28.12 3.99 -3.67
CA CYS A 207 -27.64 2.70 -3.16
C CYS A 207 -27.31 2.75 -1.67
N ASN A 208 -26.91 3.91 -1.15
CA ASN A 208 -26.61 4.13 0.26
C ASN A 208 -27.86 4.44 1.10
N GLY A 209 -29.02 4.67 0.45
CA GLY A 209 -30.32 4.87 1.09
C GLY A 209 -30.47 6.20 1.84
N ASN A 210 -29.62 7.19 1.56
CA ASN A 210 -29.65 8.48 2.25
C ASN A 210 -30.70 9.46 1.70
N GLY A 211 -31.34 9.14 0.56
CA GLY A 211 -32.35 9.92 -0.13
C GLY A 211 -31.80 10.86 -1.22
N ASP A 212 -30.51 10.81 -1.51
CA ASP A 212 -29.85 11.55 -2.60
C ASP A 212 -29.22 10.57 -3.61
N PRO A 213 -29.88 10.25 -4.72
CA PRO A 213 -29.35 9.30 -5.70
C PRO A 213 -28.25 9.90 -6.59
N THR A 214 -27.63 10.97 -6.19
CA THR A 214 -26.62 11.69 -7.00
C THR A 214 -25.26 11.77 -6.32
N ASP A 215 -25.12 11.23 -5.12
CA ASP A 215 -23.89 11.29 -4.35
C ASP A 215 -23.08 9.96 -4.39
N GLU A 216 -23.65 8.89 -4.95
CA GLU A 216 -22.91 7.66 -5.16
C GLU A 216 -21.81 7.80 -6.20
N ILE A 217 -20.65 7.26 -5.88
CA ILE A 217 -19.52 7.17 -6.79
C ILE A 217 -19.41 5.71 -7.28
N PRO A 218 -19.77 5.43 -8.55
CA PRO A 218 -19.78 4.05 -9.06
C PRO A 218 -18.40 3.40 -9.05
N LEU A 219 -17.39 4.09 -9.61
CA LEU A 219 -15.99 3.69 -9.62
C LEU A 219 -15.14 4.81 -9.03
N ALA A 220 -14.71 4.63 -7.79
CA ALA A 220 -13.79 5.52 -7.12
C ALA A 220 -12.35 5.19 -7.50
N LEU A 221 -11.58 6.20 -7.88
CA LEU A 221 -10.17 6.10 -8.24
C LEU A 221 -9.36 7.07 -7.40
N GLU A 222 -8.15 6.68 -7.01
CA GLU A 222 -7.19 7.58 -6.36
C GLU A 222 -6.10 8.01 -7.32
N GLN A 223 -5.63 9.23 -7.14
CA GLN A 223 -4.37 9.67 -7.72
C GLN A 223 -3.29 9.46 -6.65
N GLY A 224 -2.58 8.33 -6.72
CA GLY A 224 -1.46 8.06 -5.83
C GLY A 224 -0.31 9.06 -6.03
N SER A 225 0.66 9.08 -5.12
CA SER A 225 1.87 9.91 -5.19
C SER A 225 2.67 9.77 -6.50
N SER A 226 2.44 8.70 -7.24
CA SER A 226 2.95 8.43 -8.58
C SER A 226 1.89 8.52 -9.68
N GLY A 227 0.68 9.01 -9.35
CA GLY A 227 -0.27 9.48 -10.34
C GLY A 227 -1.29 8.48 -10.86
N GLU A 228 -1.36 7.16 -10.50
CA GLU A 228 -2.25 6.31 -11.28
C GLU A 228 -2.57 4.93 -10.75
N ARG A 229 -2.34 4.62 -9.49
CA ARG A 229 -2.49 3.22 -9.00
C ARG A 229 -3.85 2.61 -9.31
N SER A 230 -4.91 3.37 -9.19
CA SER A 230 -6.26 2.81 -9.41
C SER A 230 -6.66 2.70 -10.89
N MET A 231 -5.99 3.39 -11.82
CA MET A 231 -6.18 3.13 -13.25
C MET A 231 -5.50 1.85 -13.74
N ALA A 232 -4.58 1.27 -12.97
CA ALA A 232 -3.89 0.05 -13.35
C ALA A 232 -4.86 -1.09 -13.69
N SER A 233 -5.98 -1.24 -12.94
CA SER A 233 -6.97 -2.27 -13.22
C SER A 233 -7.67 -2.08 -14.55
N LEU A 234 -7.96 -0.83 -14.93
CA LEU A 234 -8.55 -0.51 -16.22
C LEU A 234 -7.53 -0.70 -17.35
N LEU A 235 -6.28 -0.27 -17.19
CA LEU A 235 -5.20 -0.54 -18.15
C LEU A 235 -5.02 -2.04 -18.36
N ASN A 236 -5.01 -2.81 -17.27
CA ASN A 236 -4.90 -4.27 -17.30
C ASN A 236 -6.06 -4.94 -18.06
N ALA A 237 -7.28 -4.41 -17.91
CA ALA A 237 -8.46 -4.87 -18.66
C ALA A 237 -8.30 -4.66 -20.17
N PHE A 238 -7.53 -3.65 -20.59
CA PHE A 238 -7.17 -3.42 -22.00
C PHE A 238 -5.89 -4.16 -22.44
N GLY A 239 -5.36 -5.05 -21.60
CA GLY A 239 -4.15 -5.81 -21.91
C GLY A 239 -2.85 -4.99 -21.84
N ILE A 240 -2.91 -3.78 -21.24
CA ILE A 240 -1.75 -2.91 -21.08
C ILE A 240 -1.06 -3.27 -19.76
N LYS A 241 0.11 -3.91 -19.85
CA LYS A 241 0.92 -4.34 -18.72
C LYS A 241 1.76 -3.18 -18.22
N ALA A 242 1.14 -2.31 -17.44
CA ALA A 242 1.77 -1.10 -16.95
C ALA A 242 2.74 -1.36 -15.80
N SER A 243 3.74 -0.48 -15.62
CA SER A 243 4.58 -0.38 -14.43
C SER A 243 3.76 0.03 -13.19
N SER A 244 4.36 -0.08 -12.00
CA SER A 244 3.67 0.24 -10.73
C SER A 244 3.17 1.67 -10.64
N ASP A 245 3.80 2.60 -11.36
CA ASP A 245 3.38 4.01 -11.49
C ASP A 245 2.53 4.26 -12.76
N CYS A 246 2.15 3.20 -13.48
CA CYS A 246 1.35 3.24 -14.70
C CYS A 246 1.92 4.14 -15.83
N GLN A 247 3.22 4.46 -15.79
CA GLN A 247 3.84 5.32 -16.81
C GLN A 247 4.47 4.53 -17.95
N PHE A 248 4.99 3.34 -17.66
CA PHE A 248 5.69 2.51 -18.64
C PHE A 248 5.00 1.16 -18.84
N CYS A 249 5.25 0.55 -19.98
CA CYS A 249 4.80 -0.81 -20.30
C CYS A 249 5.82 -1.52 -21.16
N VAL A 250 5.66 -2.84 -21.28
CA VAL A 250 6.38 -3.66 -22.28
C VAL A 250 5.40 -4.09 -23.34
N LEU A 251 5.70 -3.76 -24.58
CA LEU A 251 4.92 -4.16 -25.76
C LEU A 251 5.11 -5.66 -26.05
N GLU A 252 4.27 -6.23 -26.93
CA GLU A 252 4.34 -7.66 -27.31
C GLU A 252 5.67 -8.06 -27.94
N ASP A 253 6.36 -7.14 -28.58
CA ASP A 253 7.69 -7.35 -29.19
C ASP A 253 8.86 -7.23 -28.18
N GLY A 254 8.54 -6.98 -26.91
CA GLY A 254 9.52 -6.80 -25.83
C GLY A 254 10.06 -5.38 -25.68
N THR A 255 9.55 -4.40 -26.44
CA THR A 255 9.97 -3.00 -26.34
C THR A 255 9.43 -2.39 -25.03
N TYR A 256 10.30 -1.86 -24.19
CA TYR A 256 9.92 -1.06 -23.03
C TYR A 256 9.69 0.39 -23.45
N THR A 257 8.53 0.94 -23.17
CA THR A 257 8.13 2.30 -23.56
C THR A 257 7.09 2.88 -22.61
N MET A 258 6.66 4.11 -22.82
CA MET A 258 5.54 4.68 -22.05
C MET A 258 4.22 4.02 -22.46
N VAL A 259 3.28 3.91 -21.51
CA VAL A 259 1.93 3.33 -21.74
C VAL A 259 1.18 4.03 -22.87
N TYR A 260 1.46 5.31 -23.08
CA TYR A 260 0.85 6.15 -24.13
C TYR A 260 1.22 5.69 -25.57
N GLU A 261 2.32 4.95 -25.72
CA GLU A 261 2.74 4.33 -26.99
C GLU A 261 2.08 2.97 -27.26
N HIS A 262 1.36 2.43 -26.26
CA HIS A 262 0.73 1.12 -26.43
C HIS A 262 -0.38 1.18 -27.50
N PRO A 263 -0.47 0.23 -28.45
CA PRO A 263 -1.44 0.26 -29.55
C PRO A 263 -2.90 0.41 -29.10
N ARG A 264 -3.26 -0.11 -27.92
CA ARG A 264 -4.63 -0.04 -27.37
C ARG A 264 -4.87 1.20 -26.51
N TYR A 265 -3.85 2.05 -26.28
CA TYR A 265 -4.00 3.16 -25.34
C TYR A 265 -5.00 4.22 -25.81
N ARG A 266 -5.07 4.48 -27.12
CA ARG A 266 -6.07 5.40 -27.68
C ARG A 266 -7.50 4.95 -27.35
N GLU A 267 -7.81 3.69 -27.60
CA GLU A 267 -9.14 3.13 -27.33
C GLU A 267 -9.44 3.09 -25.83
N PHE A 268 -8.44 2.76 -25.01
CA PHE A 268 -8.53 2.88 -23.57
C PHE A 268 -8.95 4.30 -23.16
N LEU A 269 -8.25 5.32 -23.67
CA LEU A 269 -8.50 6.71 -23.32
C LEU A 269 -9.88 7.19 -23.80
N GLU A 270 -10.32 6.80 -24.99
CA GLU A 270 -11.67 7.05 -25.53
C GLU A 270 -12.75 6.42 -24.63
N THR A 271 -12.51 5.20 -24.15
CA THR A 271 -13.43 4.48 -23.28
C THR A 271 -13.53 5.15 -21.91
N VAL A 272 -12.40 5.45 -21.27
CA VAL A 272 -12.38 6.08 -19.95
C VAL A 272 -12.97 7.49 -19.99
N GLN A 273 -12.73 8.27 -21.06
CA GLN A 273 -13.36 9.57 -21.28
C GLN A 273 -14.90 9.44 -21.38
N ALA A 274 -15.38 8.42 -22.10
CA ALA A 274 -16.81 8.16 -22.21
C ALA A 274 -17.41 7.74 -20.85
N MET A 275 -16.75 6.89 -20.09
CA MET A 275 -17.15 6.50 -18.74
C MET A 275 -17.24 7.70 -17.80
N TYR A 276 -16.25 8.58 -17.84
CA TYR A 276 -16.26 9.81 -17.05
C TYR A 276 -17.45 10.73 -17.43
N ALA A 277 -17.69 10.88 -18.73
CA ALA A 277 -18.81 11.69 -19.24
C ALA A 277 -20.19 11.12 -18.85
N GLU A 278 -20.32 9.79 -18.73
CA GLU A 278 -21.51 9.12 -18.19
C GLU A 278 -21.65 9.22 -16.67
N GLY A 279 -20.63 9.72 -15.95
CA GLY A 279 -20.61 9.77 -14.48
C GLY A 279 -20.26 8.43 -13.82
N LEU A 280 -19.69 7.48 -14.57
CA LEU A 280 -19.31 6.15 -14.05
C LEU A 280 -18.00 6.16 -13.27
N ILE A 281 -17.19 7.20 -13.45
CA ILE A 281 -15.92 7.41 -12.75
C ILE A 281 -16.05 8.61 -11.84
N ASP A 282 -15.43 8.52 -10.67
CA ASP A 282 -15.31 9.62 -9.72
C ASP A 282 -14.92 10.93 -10.40
N GLN A 283 -15.77 11.95 -10.24
CA GLN A 283 -15.56 13.26 -10.87
C GLN A 283 -14.36 14.02 -10.26
N GLN A 284 -13.83 13.54 -9.13
CA GLN A 284 -12.65 14.09 -8.45
C GLN A 284 -11.42 13.18 -8.60
N PHE A 285 -11.45 12.15 -9.45
CA PHE A 285 -10.38 11.15 -9.59
C PHE A 285 -8.98 11.77 -9.70
N ALA A 286 -8.85 12.89 -10.44
CA ALA A 286 -7.57 13.54 -10.72
C ALA A 286 -6.93 14.24 -9.50
N THR A 287 -7.67 14.39 -8.41
CA THR A 287 -7.20 15.06 -7.18
C THR A 287 -7.44 14.25 -5.92
N ARG A 288 -8.13 13.12 -6.03
CA ARG A 288 -8.47 12.29 -4.87
C ARG A 288 -7.23 11.58 -4.32
N THR A 289 -6.92 11.86 -3.08
CA THR A 289 -5.86 11.16 -2.36
C THR A 289 -6.33 9.79 -1.87
N GLN A 290 -5.40 8.92 -1.50
CA GLN A 290 -5.73 7.62 -0.91
C GLN A 290 -6.56 7.77 0.37
N SER A 291 -6.23 8.72 1.23
CA SER A 291 -6.99 9.01 2.45
C SER A 291 -8.43 9.42 2.17
N GLU A 292 -8.64 10.21 1.12
CA GLU A 292 -9.99 10.60 0.68
C GLU A 292 -10.74 9.41 0.06
N LEU A 293 -10.05 8.53 -0.69
CA LEU A 293 -10.63 7.28 -1.17
C LEU A 293 -11.13 6.43 0.00
N PHE A 294 -10.29 6.23 1.02
CA PHE A 294 -10.69 5.47 2.20
C PHE A 294 -11.85 6.12 2.94
N THR A 295 -11.86 7.44 3.02
CA THR A 295 -12.97 8.19 3.63
C THR A 295 -14.30 7.93 2.91
N ILE A 296 -14.34 7.98 1.57
CA ILE A 296 -15.58 7.70 0.83
C ILE A 296 -16.01 6.24 0.88
N MET A 297 -15.06 5.31 1.00
CA MET A 297 -15.38 3.90 1.27
C MET A 297 -16.03 3.73 2.65
N ASP A 298 -15.46 4.37 3.68
CA ASP A 298 -15.89 4.27 5.08
C ASP A 298 -17.18 5.03 5.38
N THR A 299 -17.54 5.98 4.52
CA THR A 299 -18.74 6.82 4.67
C THR A 299 -19.87 6.44 3.72
N ASN A 300 -19.82 5.25 3.16
CA ASN A 300 -20.92 4.70 2.37
C ASN A 300 -21.22 5.48 1.07
N LEU A 301 -20.20 6.03 0.40
CA LEU A 301 -20.37 6.88 -0.78
C LEU A 301 -19.88 6.23 -2.09
N CYS A 302 -19.14 5.12 -2.04
CA CYS A 302 -18.64 4.53 -3.26
C CYS A 302 -19.03 3.05 -3.39
N GLY A 303 -19.29 2.62 -4.62
CA GLY A 303 -19.75 1.25 -4.92
C GLY A 303 -18.66 0.31 -5.34
N THR A 304 -17.63 0.80 -6.04
CA THR A 304 -16.51 -0.03 -6.51
C THR A 304 -15.20 0.76 -6.48
N THR A 305 -14.11 0.06 -6.27
CA THR A 305 -12.75 0.63 -6.34
C THR A 305 -11.72 -0.47 -6.57
N MET A 306 -10.46 -0.08 -6.72
CA MET A 306 -9.31 -0.97 -6.66
C MET A 306 -8.35 -0.44 -5.58
N THR A 307 -8.13 -1.24 -4.54
CA THR A 307 -7.21 -0.89 -3.46
C THR A 307 -6.74 -2.15 -2.72
N TRP A 308 -6.08 -1.99 -1.58
CA TRP A 308 -5.58 -3.08 -0.76
C TRP A 308 -6.70 -4.02 -0.32
N ALA A 309 -6.48 -5.34 -0.41
CA ALA A 309 -7.49 -6.36 -0.10
C ALA A 309 -8.08 -6.22 1.30
N GLU A 310 -7.26 -5.89 2.30
CA GLU A 310 -7.71 -5.67 3.66
C GLU A 310 -8.68 -4.51 3.81
N ARG A 311 -8.68 -3.58 2.86
CA ARG A 311 -9.57 -2.42 2.91
C ARG A 311 -11.03 -2.80 2.80
N ALA A 312 -11.37 -3.85 2.06
CA ALA A 312 -12.72 -4.39 2.01
C ALA A 312 -13.27 -4.69 3.41
N LYS A 313 -12.49 -5.39 4.23
CA LYS A 313 -12.86 -5.69 5.61
C LYS A 313 -12.98 -4.44 6.48
N LEU A 314 -11.97 -3.55 6.44
CA LEU A 314 -11.95 -2.35 7.26
C LEU A 314 -13.13 -1.43 6.93
N SER A 315 -13.43 -1.23 5.65
CA SER A 315 -14.57 -0.40 5.24
C SER A 315 -15.92 -1.06 5.51
N THR A 316 -16.02 -2.40 5.48
CA THR A 316 -17.21 -3.11 5.95
C THR A 316 -17.50 -2.75 7.40
N TYR A 317 -16.50 -2.83 8.28
CA TYR A 317 -16.69 -2.48 9.69
C TYR A 317 -16.98 -0.99 9.91
N ALA A 318 -16.26 -0.11 9.19
CA ALA A 318 -16.48 1.32 9.32
C ALA A 318 -17.91 1.74 8.92
N ASN A 319 -18.44 1.15 7.84
CA ASN A 319 -19.82 1.40 7.43
C ASN A 319 -20.82 0.86 8.45
N ALA A 320 -20.59 -0.34 9.02
CA ALA A 320 -21.43 -0.89 10.08
C ALA A 320 -21.42 0.01 11.33
N ASP A 321 -20.26 0.50 11.75
CA ASP A 321 -20.14 1.44 12.88
C ASP A 321 -20.84 2.78 12.59
N ALA A 322 -20.89 3.19 11.33
CA ALA A 322 -21.63 4.37 10.87
C ALA A 322 -23.16 4.15 10.77
N GLY A 323 -23.63 2.92 10.98
CA GLY A 323 -25.04 2.56 11.05
C GLY A 323 -25.58 1.79 9.84
N ASP A 324 -24.74 1.40 8.90
CA ASP A 324 -25.07 0.50 7.79
C ASP A 324 -24.61 -0.93 8.15
N GLU A 325 -25.41 -1.60 9.02
CA GLU A 325 -25.07 -2.93 9.56
C GLU A 325 -25.04 -4.04 8.48
N ASP A 326 -25.65 -3.81 7.33
CA ASP A 326 -25.69 -4.75 6.20
C ASP A 326 -24.55 -4.50 5.19
N ALA A 327 -23.74 -3.47 5.36
CA ALA A 327 -22.64 -3.12 4.46
C ALA A 327 -21.66 -4.28 4.31
N LEU A 328 -21.33 -4.61 3.06
CA LEU A 328 -20.39 -5.67 2.75
C LEU A 328 -19.55 -5.31 1.53
N TRP A 329 -18.28 -4.99 1.76
CA TRP A 329 -17.28 -4.90 0.72
C TRP A 329 -16.75 -6.29 0.39
N GLN A 330 -16.71 -6.64 -0.88
CA GLN A 330 -16.15 -7.89 -1.36
C GLN A 330 -15.09 -7.67 -2.42
N SER A 331 -13.94 -8.33 -2.26
CA SER A 331 -12.94 -8.42 -3.31
C SER A 331 -13.40 -9.39 -4.40
N VAL A 332 -13.12 -9.03 -5.64
CA VAL A 332 -13.46 -9.83 -6.82
C VAL A 332 -12.25 -10.01 -7.73
N ALA A 333 -12.37 -10.93 -8.70
CA ALA A 333 -11.32 -11.15 -9.69
C ALA A 333 -10.98 -9.85 -10.45
N PRO A 334 -9.76 -9.73 -10.99
CA PRO A 334 -9.41 -8.61 -11.85
C PRO A 334 -10.43 -8.42 -12.98
N ILE A 335 -10.65 -7.18 -13.39
CA ILE A 335 -11.62 -6.85 -14.45
C ILE A 335 -11.27 -7.60 -15.73
N THR A 336 -12.21 -8.39 -16.25
CA THR A 336 -12.10 -8.94 -17.60
C THR A 336 -12.48 -7.84 -18.59
N GLY A 337 -11.54 -7.43 -19.40
CA GLY A 337 -11.73 -6.34 -20.34
C GLY A 337 -12.38 -6.75 -21.67
N PRO A 338 -12.60 -5.78 -22.56
CA PRO A 338 -13.32 -6.00 -23.82
C PRO A 338 -12.64 -6.99 -24.77
N TYR A 339 -11.37 -7.28 -24.56
CA TYR A 339 -10.60 -8.27 -25.36
C TYR A 339 -10.44 -9.62 -24.67
N GLY A 340 -11.06 -9.81 -23.50
CA GLY A 340 -10.91 -10.99 -22.67
C GLY A 340 -9.60 -11.02 -21.86
N ASP A 341 -8.86 -9.92 -21.83
CA ASP A 341 -7.71 -9.77 -20.97
C ASP A 341 -8.18 -9.64 -19.52
N GLN A 342 -7.62 -10.45 -18.64
CA GLN A 342 -7.86 -10.42 -17.19
C GLN A 342 -6.51 -10.62 -16.51
N MET A 343 -5.94 -9.57 -15.98
CA MET A 343 -4.62 -9.62 -15.38
C MET A 343 -4.47 -8.60 -14.25
N THR A 344 -3.49 -8.83 -13.42
CA THR A 344 -3.04 -7.87 -12.41
C THR A 344 -1.52 -7.86 -12.36
N GLN A 345 -0.97 -6.75 -11.92
CA GLN A 345 0.47 -6.65 -11.74
C GLN A 345 0.91 -7.53 -10.57
N GLU A 346 1.95 -8.32 -10.79
CA GLU A 346 2.65 -8.97 -9.70
C GLU A 346 3.34 -7.89 -8.86
N ARG A 347 2.97 -7.79 -7.59
CA ARG A 347 3.73 -6.94 -6.67
C ARG A 347 5.15 -7.51 -6.55
N ALA A 348 6.15 -6.64 -6.57
CA ALA A 348 7.51 -7.07 -6.32
C ALA A 348 7.54 -7.95 -5.07
N ALA A 349 8.03 -9.18 -5.22
CA ALA A 349 8.08 -10.15 -4.11
C ALA A 349 8.94 -9.65 -2.93
N VAL A 350 9.67 -8.58 -3.16
CA VAL A 350 10.56 -7.94 -2.19
C VAL A 350 10.41 -6.44 -2.30
N THR A 351 10.20 -5.76 -1.19
CA THR A 351 10.30 -4.31 -1.07
C THR A 351 11.43 -3.94 -0.11
N GLY A 352 12.17 -2.89 -0.39
CA GLY A 352 13.18 -2.34 0.51
C GLY A 352 12.69 -0.97 0.98
N LEU A 353 12.42 -0.86 2.27
CA LEU A 353 11.84 0.36 2.80
C LEU A 353 12.86 1.17 3.61
N TRP A 354 13.75 0.51 4.35
CA TRP A 354 14.67 1.19 5.26
C TRP A 354 16.07 1.34 4.69
N CYS A 355 16.62 2.52 4.87
CA CYS A 355 18.00 2.86 4.57
C CYS A 355 18.69 3.28 5.85
N ILE A 356 20.01 3.07 5.93
CA ILE A 356 20.84 3.52 7.05
C ILE A 356 21.44 4.88 6.68
N SER A 357 21.21 5.88 7.54
CA SER A 357 21.73 7.23 7.30
C SER A 357 23.26 7.27 7.46
N TYR A 358 23.92 8.20 6.78
CA TYR A 358 25.37 8.41 6.96
C TYR A 358 25.74 8.76 8.41
N THR A 359 24.82 9.33 9.17
CA THR A 359 25.01 9.67 10.59
C THR A 359 25.12 8.45 11.50
N ALA A 360 24.73 7.27 11.03
CA ALA A 360 24.77 6.02 11.78
C ALA A 360 25.88 5.05 11.30
N GLU A 361 26.95 5.57 10.65
CA GLU A 361 28.06 4.76 10.16
C GLU A 361 28.71 3.92 11.28
N ASP A 362 28.80 4.46 12.48
CA ASP A 362 29.34 3.77 13.65
C ASP A 362 28.45 2.68 14.23
N LYS A 363 27.18 2.64 13.85
CA LYS A 363 26.17 1.68 14.29
C LYS A 363 25.68 0.71 13.19
N ILE A 364 26.16 0.86 11.95
CA ILE A 364 25.64 0.13 10.78
C ILE A 364 25.60 -1.38 11.00
N GLU A 365 26.66 -1.96 11.57
CA GLU A 365 26.72 -3.39 11.83
C GLU A 365 25.65 -3.85 12.82
N ASP A 366 25.45 -3.10 13.90
CA ASP A 366 24.53 -3.46 14.95
C ASP A 366 23.07 -3.26 14.51
N ILE A 367 22.78 -2.21 13.74
CA ILE A 367 21.49 -2.00 13.11
C ILE A 367 21.15 -3.20 12.19
N LEU A 368 22.08 -3.59 11.33
CA LEU A 368 21.88 -4.71 10.41
C LEU A 368 21.67 -6.05 11.15
N LYS A 369 22.37 -6.27 12.28
CA LYS A 369 22.14 -7.47 13.12
C LYS A 369 20.73 -7.48 13.71
N VAL A 370 20.19 -6.33 14.12
CA VAL A 370 18.80 -6.23 14.61
C VAL A 370 17.82 -6.58 13.50
N PHE A 371 17.98 -6.01 12.31
CA PHE A 371 17.14 -6.37 11.15
C PHE A 371 17.23 -7.86 10.82
N ASN A 372 18.44 -8.41 10.81
CA ASN A 372 18.64 -9.85 10.56
C ASN A 372 17.98 -10.72 11.63
N TRP A 373 17.99 -10.29 12.91
CA TRP A 373 17.29 -11.00 13.97
C TRP A 373 15.77 -10.99 13.75
N CYS A 374 15.20 -9.88 13.30
CA CYS A 374 13.77 -9.82 12.96
C CYS A 374 13.37 -10.82 11.86
N PHE A 375 14.32 -11.25 11.03
CA PHE A 375 14.14 -12.29 10.01
C PHE A 375 14.58 -13.70 10.49
N SER A 376 14.92 -13.87 11.75
CA SER A 376 15.08 -15.19 12.35
C SER A 376 13.72 -15.83 12.63
N GLU A 377 13.69 -17.14 12.88
CA GLU A 377 12.47 -17.83 13.29
C GLU A 377 11.82 -17.17 14.52
N GLU A 378 12.62 -16.74 15.49
CA GLU A 378 12.15 -16.05 16.69
C GLU A 378 11.52 -14.70 16.36
N GLY A 379 12.19 -13.88 15.53
CA GLY A 379 11.68 -12.56 15.11
C GLY A 379 10.44 -12.68 14.24
N ILE A 380 10.41 -13.61 13.27
CA ILE A 380 9.27 -13.88 12.40
C ILE A 380 8.06 -14.35 13.21
N ASN A 381 8.24 -15.24 14.17
CA ASN A 381 7.13 -15.71 15.01
C ASN A 381 6.59 -14.59 15.89
N LEU A 382 7.47 -13.80 16.50
CA LEU A 382 7.07 -12.63 17.28
C LEU A 382 6.26 -11.63 16.43
N TYR A 383 6.71 -11.37 15.21
CA TYR A 383 6.05 -10.45 14.30
C TYR A 383 4.70 -10.98 13.81
N ASN A 384 4.65 -12.24 13.38
CA ASN A 384 3.46 -12.81 12.73
C ASN A 384 2.40 -13.29 13.72
N TYR A 385 2.80 -13.77 14.89
CA TYR A 385 1.88 -14.45 15.82
C TYR A 385 1.83 -13.81 17.21
N GLY A 386 2.77 -12.92 17.52
CA GLY A 386 2.85 -12.29 18.83
C GLY A 386 3.59 -13.15 19.85
N ILE A 387 2.99 -13.34 21.03
CA ILE A 387 3.60 -14.04 22.17
C ILE A 387 2.87 -15.34 22.42
N GLU A 388 3.61 -16.44 22.43
CA GLU A 388 3.10 -17.78 22.76
C GLU A 388 2.41 -17.78 24.14
N GLY A 389 1.25 -18.42 24.24
CA GLY A 389 0.42 -18.44 25.44
C GLY A 389 -0.38 -17.17 25.68
N VAL A 390 -0.24 -16.15 24.81
CA VAL A 390 -0.97 -14.87 24.89
C VAL A 390 -1.82 -14.63 23.66
N SER A 391 -1.25 -14.79 22.47
CA SER A 391 -1.94 -14.59 21.17
C SER A 391 -2.03 -15.85 20.32
N TYR A 392 -1.18 -16.83 20.57
CA TYR A 392 -1.17 -18.10 19.86
C TYR A 392 -0.58 -19.23 20.72
N ASP A 393 -0.81 -20.48 20.29
CA ASP A 393 -0.14 -21.68 20.78
C ASP A 393 0.37 -22.52 19.62
N TRP A 394 1.31 -23.43 19.93
CA TRP A 394 1.75 -24.45 18.98
C TRP A 394 0.80 -25.64 19.00
N VAL A 395 0.17 -25.94 17.87
CA VAL A 395 -0.67 -27.13 17.67
C VAL A 395 -0.09 -27.96 16.53
N ASP A 396 0.27 -29.21 16.82
CA ASP A 396 0.89 -30.12 15.84
C ASP A 396 2.09 -29.52 15.08
N GLY A 397 2.90 -28.71 15.80
CA GLY A 397 4.11 -28.06 15.26
C GLY A 397 3.83 -26.85 14.35
N LYS A 398 2.63 -26.29 14.40
CA LYS A 398 2.24 -25.05 13.71
C LYS A 398 1.75 -24.01 14.70
N PRO A 399 2.04 -22.73 14.50
CA PRO A 399 1.45 -21.67 15.32
C PRO A 399 -0.01 -21.50 14.95
N VAL A 400 -0.89 -21.52 15.94
CA VAL A 400 -2.35 -21.33 15.79
C VAL A 400 -2.75 -20.17 16.68
N MET A 401 -3.24 -19.10 16.08
CA MET A 401 -3.72 -17.92 16.80
C MET A 401 -5.02 -18.24 17.54
N TYR A 402 -5.21 -17.60 18.68
CA TYR A 402 -6.45 -17.76 19.42
C TYR A 402 -7.62 -17.18 18.64
N PRO A 403 -8.79 -17.88 18.62
CA PRO A 403 -9.96 -17.42 17.86
C PRO A 403 -10.38 -15.98 18.18
N GLU A 404 -10.29 -15.58 19.43
CA GLU A 404 -10.64 -14.23 19.85
C GLU A 404 -9.64 -13.15 19.37
N VAL A 405 -8.40 -13.49 19.10
CA VAL A 405 -7.42 -12.57 18.47
C VAL A 405 -7.79 -12.34 17.02
N VAL A 406 -8.27 -13.39 16.37
CA VAL A 406 -8.71 -13.37 14.96
C VAL A 406 -10.10 -12.75 14.81
N ALA A 407 -11.02 -13.03 15.75
CA ALA A 407 -12.41 -12.57 15.71
C ALA A 407 -12.56 -11.04 15.82
N ASN A 408 -11.70 -10.38 16.63
CA ASN A 408 -11.64 -8.92 16.68
C ASN A 408 -10.93 -8.33 15.46
N GLY A 409 -10.46 -9.20 14.62
CA GLY A 409 -9.99 -8.93 13.29
C GLY A 409 -8.67 -8.20 13.22
N PHE A 410 -8.42 -7.77 12.04
CA PHE A 410 -7.22 -7.10 11.59
C PHE A 410 -6.91 -5.78 12.32
N VAL A 411 -7.91 -5.15 12.95
CA VAL A 411 -7.72 -3.92 13.74
C VAL A 411 -6.87 -4.19 14.97
N ASP A 412 -7.15 -5.28 15.70
CA ASP A 412 -6.34 -5.66 16.86
C ASP A 412 -4.95 -6.14 16.45
N TYR A 413 -4.85 -6.85 15.34
CA TYR A 413 -3.60 -7.26 14.75
C TYR A 413 -2.71 -6.05 14.38
N ARG A 414 -3.29 -4.99 13.81
CA ARG A 414 -2.61 -3.72 13.54
C ARG A 414 -2.19 -3.01 14.81
N ALA A 415 -3.07 -2.94 15.78
CA ALA A 415 -2.77 -2.35 17.09
C ALA A 415 -1.67 -3.14 17.85
N MET A 416 -1.47 -4.42 17.53
CA MET A 416 -0.35 -5.21 18.03
C MET A 416 1.00 -4.81 17.41
N GLY A 417 1.02 -3.96 16.40
CA GLY A 417 2.25 -3.52 15.74
C GLY A 417 2.77 -4.49 14.67
N MET A 418 1.97 -5.47 14.31
CA MET A 418 2.33 -6.52 13.33
C MET A 418 2.27 -6.03 11.88
N GLN A 419 2.21 -4.73 11.66
CA GLN A 419 2.17 -4.09 10.34
C GLN A 419 3.30 -3.13 10.08
N TYR A 420 4.17 -2.94 11.06
CA TYR A 420 5.33 -2.10 10.84
C TYR A 420 6.32 -2.86 9.98
N GLU A 421 5.91 -3.02 8.70
CA GLU A 421 6.83 -3.40 7.65
C GLU A 421 8.11 -2.63 7.92
N PRO A 422 9.05 -3.15 8.32
CA PRO A 422 10.27 -3.66 7.82
C PRO A 422 11.07 -4.47 8.81
N PHE A 423 10.61 -4.48 10.03
CA PHE A 423 11.27 -5.22 11.09
C PHE A 423 10.80 -6.68 11.18
N GLY A 424 9.86 -7.09 10.30
CA GLY A 424 9.35 -8.44 10.24
C GLY A 424 9.38 -9.03 8.84
N GLY A 425 10.04 -10.15 8.65
CA GLY A 425 9.99 -10.90 7.42
C GLY A 425 8.67 -11.66 7.27
N ALA A 426 8.23 -11.86 6.03
CA ALA A 426 7.13 -12.75 5.67
C ALA A 426 5.71 -12.25 6.01
N TRP A 427 5.47 -10.97 5.81
CA TRP A 427 4.12 -10.43 5.81
C TRP A 427 3.30 -11.07 4.67
N GLN A 428 2.12 -11.64 5.01
CA GLN A 428 1.17 -12.23 4.05
C GLN A 428 1.66 -13.48 3.28
N THR A 429 2.51 -14.32 3.84
CA THR A 429 2.70 -15.66 3.26
C THR A 429 1.41 -16.47 3.34
N GLU A 430 1.19 -17.38 2.37
CA GLU A 430 0.07 -18.33 2.44
C GLU A 430 0.04 -19.07 3.79
N ALA A 431 1.21 -19.46 4.31
CA ALA A 431 1.33 -20.10 5.62
C ALA A 431 0.89 -19.18 6.77
N PHE A 432 1.22 -17.88 6.70
CA PHE A 432 0.79 -16.87 7.67
C PHE A 432 -0.73 -16.66 7.59
N MET A 433 -1.25 -16.49 6.38
CA MET A 433 -2.70 -16.32 6.17
C MET A 433 -3.49 -17.54 6.63
N GLN A 434 -2.99 -18.75 6.35
CA GLN A 434 -3.57 -19.98 6.88
C GLN A 434 -3.46 -20.05 8.41
N GLY A 435 -2.39 -19.54 9.01
CA GLY A 435 -2.18 -19.44 10.45
C GLY A 435 -3.18 -18.49 11.13
N LEU A 436 -3.43 -17.32 10.52
CA LEU A 436 -4.40 -16.34 11.04
C LEU A 436 -5.81 -16.91 11.17
N PHE A 437 -6.18 -17.81 10.26
CA PHE A 437 -7.51 -18.39 10.21
C PHE A 437 -7.52 -19.89 10.54
N ALA A 438 -6.36 -20.45 10.94
CA ALA A 438 -6.26 -21.88 11.25
C ALA A 438 -7.19 -22.27 12.40
N GLY A 439 -8.14 -23.14 12.09
CA GLY A 439 -9.13 -23.64 13.05
C GLY A 439 -10.46 -22.92 13.02
N VAL A 440 -10.61 -21.82 12.28
CA VAL A 440 -11.89 -21.17 12.01
C VAL A 440 -12.30 -21.46 10.57
N ALA A 441 -13.44 -22.10 10.36
CA ALA A 441 -13.99 -22.29 9.03
C ALA A 441 -14.44 -20.94 8.45
N ILE A 442 -14.30 -20.72 7.13
CA ILE A 442 -14.68 -19.45 6.49
C ILE A 442 -16.13 -19.09 6.79
N GLU A 443 -17.00 -20.08 6.82
CA GLU A 443 -18.42 -19.94 7.16
C GLU A 443 -18.69 -19.50 8.61
N ASP A 444 -17.71 -19.61 9.48
CA ASP A 444 -17.79 -19.20 10.89
C ASP A 444 -17.13 -17.82 11.13
N LEU A 445 -16.50 -17.25 10.09
CA LEU A 445 -15.96 -15.89 10.16
C LEU A 445 -17.10 -14.87 10.02
N ASP A 446 -16.91 -13.69 10.59
CA ASP A 446 -17.79 -12.57 10.29
C ASP A 446 -17.67 -12.19 8.78
N PRO A 447 -18.69 -11.52 8.20
CA PRO A 447 -18.72 -11.26 6.76
C PRO A 447 -17.51 -10.46 6.25
N GLY A 448 -17.00 -9.50 7.02
CA GLY A 448 -15.83 -8.71 6.65
C GLY A 448 -14.55 -9.55 6.62
N ALA A 449 -14.35 -10.42 7.62
CA ALA A 449 -13.22 -11.33 7.67
C ALA A 449 -13.28 -12.38 6.56
N ALA A 450 -14.47 -12.94 6.29
CA ALA A 450 -14.68 -13.88 5.20
C ALA A 450 -14.38 -13.25 3.84
N SER A 451 -14.87 -12.04 3.60
CA SER A 451 -14.61 -11.28 2.36
C SER A 451 -13.13 -11.01 2.14
N PHE A 452 -12.39 -10.66 3.18
CA PHE A 452 -10.94 -10.48 3.09
C PHE A 452 -10.22 -11.78 2.70
N TYR A 453 -10.57 -12.89 3.36
CA TYR A 453 -9.98 -14.19 3.08
C TYR A 453 -10.27 -14.66 1.65
N GLU A 454 -11.53 -14.56 1.22
CA GLU A 454 -11.96 -14.87 -0.14
C GLU A 454 -11.24 -13.98 -1.17
N GLY A 455 -11.08 -12.69 -0.85
CA GLY A 455 -10.37 -11.73 -1.69
C GLY A 455 -8.94 -12.13 -1.98
N LEU A 456 -8.21 -12.57 -0.97
CA LEU A 456 -6.84 -13.07 -1.14
C LEU A 456 -6.78 -14.33 -2.02
N ALA A 457 -7.74 -15.24 -1.86
CA ALA A 457 -7.84 -16.42 -2.72
C ALA A 457 -8.13 -16.05 -4.17
N VAL A 458 -9.01 -15.08 -4.39
CA VAL A 458 -9.41 -14.61 -5.74
C VAL A 458 -8.26 -13.89 -6.45
N VAL A 459 -7.49 -13.06 -5.75
CA VAL A 459 -6.30 -12.40 -6.32
C VAL A 459 -5.32 -13.44 -6.85
N ASN A 460 -5.11 -14.52 -6.11
CA ASN A 460 -4.20 -15.59 -6.50
C ASN A 460 -4.68 -16.43 -7.69
N THR A 461 -5.93 -16.25 -8.15
CA THR A 461 -6.46 -16.93 -9.36
C THR A 461 -6.21 -16.14 -10.65
N GLY A 462 -5.85 -14.86 -10.55
CA GLY A 462 -5.59 -13.98 -11.69
C GLY A 462 -4.31 -14.35 -12.45
N LYS A 463 -4.20 -13.85 -13.68
CA LYS A 463 -2.95 -13.87 -14.41
C LYS A 463 -2.08 -12.72 -13.93
N PHE A 464 -0.96 -13.05 -13.35
CA PHE A 464 0.02 -12.06 -12.93
C PHE A 464 1.01 -11.77 -14.06
N TYR A 465 1.47 -10.53 -14.10
CA TYR A 465 2.61 -10.16 -14.91
C TYR A 465 3.64 -9.43 -14.03
N ALA A 466 4.89 -9.86 -14.15
CA ALA A 466 6.01 -9.17 -13.53
C ALA A 466 6.40 -7.98 -14.41
N MET A 467 6.38 -6.79 -13.84
CA MET A 467 6.95 -5.61 -14.47
C MET A 467 8.12 -5.10 -13.64
N PRO A 468 9.23 -4.72 -14.26
CA PRO A 468 10.24 -3.96 -13.56
C PRO A 468 9.58 -2.68 -13.03
N GLN A 469 10.05 -2.22 -11.88
CA GLN A 469 9.71 -0.88 -11.43
C GLN A 469 10.16 0.13 -12.50
N THR A 470 9.55 1.30 -12.48
CA THR A 470 9.99 2.41 -13.35
C THR A 470 11.50 2.58 -13.24
N LEU A 471 12.18 2.47 -14.38
CA LEU A 471 13.64 2.56 -14.42
C LEU A 471 14.05 4.02 -14.25
N ALA A 472 14.61 4.35 -13.10
CA ALA A 472 15.08 5.68 -12.77
C ALA A 472 16.42 5.97 -13.49
N THR A 473 16.34 6.32 -14.79
CA THR A 473 17.49 6.84 -15.53
C THR A 473 17.74 8.31 -15.19
N ASP A 474 18.90 8.85 -15.56
CA ASP A 474 19.19 10.27 -15.36
C ASP A 474 18.16 11.16 -16.07
N GLU A 475 17.77 10.79 -17.30
CA GLU A 475 16.76 11.49 -18.08
C GLU A 475 15.38 11.43 -17.43
N TYR A 476 14.99 10.27 -16.88
CA TYR A 476 13.74 10.16 -16.12
C TYR A 476 13.76 11.08 -14.90
N THR A 477 14.85 11.11 -14.17
CA THR A 477 15.00 11.96 -12.98
C THR A 477 14.95 13.45 -13.34
N GLU A 478 15.62 13.85 -14.43
CA GLU A 478 15.64 15.22 -14.91
C GLU A 478 14.25 15.71 -15.34
N TYR A 479 13.53 14.91 -16.15
CA TYR A 479 12.29 15.34 -16.79
C TYR A 479 11.01 14.91 -16.04
N ARG A 480 11.10 14.09 -14.97
CA ARG A 480 9.94 13.54 -14.28
C ARG A 480 8.95 14.60 -13.84
N ALA A 481 9.41 15.64 -13.14
CA ALA A 481 8.51 16.65 -12.59
C ALA A 481 7.80 17.47 -13.68
N GLU A 482 8.53 17.88 -14.72
CA GLU A 482 8.02 18.79 -15.74
C GLU A 482 7.26 18.07 -16.85
N LEU A 483 7.84 17.01 -17.44
CA LEU A 483 7.25 16.37 -18.63
C LEU A 483 6.35 15.18 -18.30
N ILE A 484 6.58 14.49 -17.18
CA ILE A 484 5.73 13.35 -16.78
C ILE A 484 4.63 13.84 -15.84
N THR A 485 4.97 14.28 -14.63
CA THR A 485 3.98 14.60 -13.59
C THR A 485 3.09 15.79 -13.99
N THR A 486 3.67 16.93 -14.34
CA THR A 486 2.90 18.13 -14.73
C THR A 486 2.65 18.22 -16.23
N GLY A 487 3.31 17.40 -17.03
CA GLY A 487 3.13 17.28 -18.47
C GLY A 487 2.07 16.23 -18.83
N VAL A 488 2.50 15.01 -19.17
CA VAL A 488 1.61 13.99 -19.76
C VAL A 488 0.52 13.51 -18.81
N CYS A 489 0.78 13.40 -17.49
CA CYS A 489 -0.26 13.00 -16.54
C CYS A 489 -1.40 14.01 -16.48
N VAL A 490 -1.09 15.31 -16.46
CA VAL A 490 -2.11 16.36 -16.49
C VAL A 490 -2.89 16.36 -17.82
N LEU A 491 -2.20 16.14 -18.96
CA LEU A 491 -2.87 16.01 -20.26
C LEU A 491 -3.83 14.83 -20.30
N ARG A 492 -3.43 13.69 -19.72
CA ARG A 492 -4.29 12.51 -19.59
C ARG A 492 -5.54 12.84 -18.77
N ASP A 493 -5.37 13.46 -17.59
CA ASP A 493 -6.48 13.80 -16.70
C ASP A 493 -7.45 14.80 -17.38
N GLN A 494 -6.92 15.80 -18.08
CA GLN A 494 -7.72 16.71 -18.90
C GLN A 494 -8.49 15.98 -20.01
N CYS A 495 -7.87 14.98 -20.63
CA CYS A 495 -8.52 14.19 -21.66
C CYS A 495 -9.62 13.31 -21.07
N VAL A 496 -9.36 12.60 -19.97
CA VAL A 496 -10.38 11.80 -19.27
C VAL A 496 -11.56 12.67 -18.85
N ALA A 497 -11.29 13.85 -18.30
CA ALA A 497 -12.31 14.82 -17.91
C ALA A 497 -13.02 15.53 -19.09
N GLY A 498 -12.69 15.18 -20.34
CA GLY A 498 -13.31 15.76 -21.54
C GLY A 498 -12.94 17.22 -21.80
N GLN A 499 -11.92 17.75 -21.13
CA GLN A 499 -11.44 19.13 -21.33
C GLN A 499 -10.67 19.27 -22.64
N ILE A 500 -10.04 18.20 -23.11
CA ILE A 500 -9.40 18.08 -24.41
C ILE A 500 -9.86 16.78 -25.09
N SER A 501 -9.82 16.76 -26.41
CA SER A 501 -10.11 15.54 -27.16
C SER A 501 -8.93 14.54 -27.09
N VAL A 502 -9.21 13.27 -27.41
CA VAL A 502 -8.16 12.23 -27.51
C VAL A 502 -7.15 12.59 -28.61
N ASP A 503 -7.58 13.18 -29.73
CA ASP A 503 -6.65 13.63 -30.78
C ASP A 503 -5.75 14.77 -30.28
N GLU A 504 -6.31 15.72 -29.55
CA GLU A 504 -5.53 16.82 -28.95
C GLU A 504 -4.54 16.30 -27.89
N PHE A 505 -4.92 15.27 -27.11
CA PHE A 505 -4.00 14.63 -26.19
C PHE A 505 -2.76 14.09 -26.94
N PHE A 506 -2.95 13.31 -28.00
CA PHE A 506 -1.82 12.76 -28.76
C PHE A 506 -0.99 13.83 -29.46
N GLU A 507 -1.62 14.90 -29.98
CA GLU A 507 -0.88 16.02 -30.54
C GLU A 507 0.02 16.70 -29.51
N LYS A 508 -0.50 16.95 -28.31
CA LYS A 508 0.27 17.55 -27.21
C LYS A 508 1.34 16.59 -26.66
N TYR A 509 1.05 15.29 -26.59
CA TYR A 509 2.02 14.27 -26.19
C TYR A 509 3.22 14.24 -27.14
N GLU A 510 3.00 14.27 -28.46
CA GLU A 510 4.11 14.43 -29.42
C GLU A 510 4.89 15.72 -29.21
N GLY A 511 4.25 16.79 -28.77
CA GLY A 511 4.90 18.03 -28.39
C GLY A 511 5.81 17.88 -27.15
N LEU A 512 5.40 17.10 -26.16
CA LEU A 512 6.24 16.79 -24.98
C LEU A 512 7.42 15.89 -25.36
N LYS A 513 7.24 14.94 -26.28
CA LYS A 513 8.33 14.13 -26.80
C LYS A 513 9.44 15.00 -27.40
N ALA A 514 9.07 16.02 -28.16
CA ALA A 514 10.02 16.98 -28.75
C ALA A 514 10.72 17.88 -27.70
N GLN A 515 10.22 17.94 -26.46
CA GLN A 515 10.79 18.74 -25.37
C GLN A 515 11.72 17.95 -24.44
N GLY A 516 11.93 16.66 -24.67
CA GLY A 516 12.81 15.79 -23.88
C GLY A 516 12.16 14.46 -23.45
N LEU A 517 10.83 14.31 -23.54
CA LEU A 517 10.18 13.06 -23.13
C LEU A 517 10.64 11.86 -24.00
N GLN A 518 11.06 12.09 -25.27
CA GLN A 518 11.63 11.05 -26.10
C GLN A 518 12.97 10.54 -25.54
N GLU A 519 13.77 11.41 -24.93
CA GLU A 519 15.03 11.04 -24.30
C GLU A 519 14.79 10.10 -23.12
N VAL A 520 13.72 10.36 -22.33
CA VAL A 520 13.29 9.47 -21.24
C VAL A 520 12.89 8.10 -21.76
N ILE A 521 12.11 8.04 -22.86
CA ILE A 521 11.69 6.79 -23.48
C ILE A 521 12.90 5.99 -23.96
N ASP A 522 13.81 6.64 -24.69
CA ASP A 522 14.99 6.01 -25.26
C ASP A 522 15.93 5.47 -24.18
N ALA A 523 16.15 6.25 -23.12
CA ALA A 523 16.97 5.86 -21.97
C ALA A 523 16.35 4.68 -21.21
N GLY A 524 15.04 4.71 -20.95
CA GLY A 524 14.31 3.63 -20.30
C GLY A 524 14.36 2.33 -21.14
N THR A 525 14.15 2.43 -22.46
CA THR A 525 14.27 1.30 -23.38
C THR A 525 15.67 0.69 -23.36
N ALA A 526 16.70 1.53 -23.39
CA ALA A 526 18.10 1.09 -23.33
C ALA A 526 18.47 0.43 -22.00
N ALA A 527 17.97 0.98 -20.89
CA ALA A 527 18.18 0.43 -19.55
C ALA A 527 17.48 -0.94 -19.40
N TYR A 528 16.23 -1.05 -19.87
CA TYR A 528 15.49 -2.30 -19.85
C TYR A 528 16.16 -3.39 -20.69
N ALA A 529 16.64 -3.04 -21.88
CA ALA A 529 17.34 -4.00 -22.74
C ALA A 529 18.62 -4.56 -22.09
N LYS A 530 19.31 -3.76 -21.27
CA LYS A 530 20.47 -4.23 -20.48
C LYS A 530 20.02 -5.16 -19.36
N LEU A 531 18.89 -4.85 -18.72
CA LEU A 531 18.35 -5.65 -17.60
C LEU A 531 17.94 -7.04 -18.06
N VAL A 532 17.27 -7.17 -19.21
CA VAL A 532 16.74 -8.46 -19.71
C VAL A 532 17.71 -9.19 -20.65
N GLY A 533 18.73 -8.51 -21.14
CA GLY A 533 19.73 -9.06 -22.08
C GLY A 533 21.02 -9.57 -21.43
N GLY A 534 21.17 -9.44 -20.12
CA GLY A 534 22.30 -9.98 -19.31
C GLY A 534 21.93 -11.34 -18.79
#